data_7b14711d0adf073a8e043d54b3bbdb3d
#
_entry.id   7b14711d0adf073a8e043d54b3bbdb3d
#
_cell.length_a   1.000
_cell.length_b   1.000
_cell.length_c   1.000
_cell.angle_alpha   90.00
_cell.angle_beta   90.00
_cell.angle_gamma   90.00
#
_symmetry.space_group_name_H-M   'P 1'
#
loop_
_entity.id
_entity.type
_entity.pdbx_description
1 polymer ?
#
loop_
_entity_poly.entity_id
_entity_poly.type
_entity_poly.pdbx_seq_one_letter_code
_entity_poly.pdbx_strand_id
1 'polypeptide(L)'
;MYLSLLKNSPIAFFIIILALSISLLLGLVLHELVHGYIANKLGDPTAKHNGRLTFNPLAHLDPFGSSLIFFVGFGWAKPVPVNPNYFANPIKDMALVALAGPLSNLIIAFIFSIPFFLGLLVPTHPLVPPDYADIIIAFSKLSIANLLGLFFGTIVFVNITLTVFNLIPIPPLDGFKVILGLIPAELAYRLSNMEKWGTGLLILLVVLPFITSGLVSPLWWFIEPFRNIFIEFFAGSINDWSFMLNELIK
;
A
#
# COMPACT_ATOMS: atom_id res chain seq x y z
N MET A 1 12.90 6.57 -15.02
CA MET A 1 12.83 7.46 -13.83
C MET A 1 13.96 7.18 -12.83
N TYR A 2 14.06 6.01 -12.19
CA TYR A 2 15.08 5.79 -11.14
C TYR A 2 16.52 5.96 -11.61
N LEU A 3 16.87 5.54 -12.82
CA LEU A 3 18.23 5.73 -13.38
C LEU A 3 18.55 7.21 -13.65
N SER A 4 17.58 8.02 -14.08
CA SER A 4 17.77 9.47 -14.25
C SER A 4 17.92 10.16 -12.90
N LEU A 5 17.15 9.76 -11.88
CA LEU A 5 17.33 10.24 -10.52
C LEU A 5 18.71 9.91 -9.94
N LEU A 6 19.18 8.67 -10.12
CA LEU A 6 20.51 8.27 -9.67
C LEU A 6 21.62 9.11 -10.29
N LYS A 7 21.47 9.47 -11.58
CA LYS A 7 22.45 10.28 -12.31
C LYS A 7 22.41 11.76 -11.91
N ASN A 8 21.20 12.32 -11.72
CA ASN A 8 21.03 13.78 -11.55
C ASN A 8 20.89 14.20 -10.08
N SER A 9 20.39 13.34 -9.21
CA SER A 9 20.26 13.57 -7.77
C SER A 9 20.42 12.25 -6.98
N PRO A 10 21.66 11.76 -6.77
CA PRO A 10 21.92 10.53 -6.03
C PRO A 10 21.29 10.53 -4.64
N ILE A 11 21.28 11.67 -3.94
CA ILE A 11 20.70 11.80 -2.59
C ILE A 11 19.19 11.52 -2.63
N ALA A 12 18.45 12.13 -3.57
CA ALA A 12 17.02 11.89 -3.73
C ALA A 12 16.74 10.41 -4.06
N PHE A 13 17.55 9.81 -4.94
CA PHE A 13 17.45 8.40 -5.26
C PHE A 13 17.57 7.51 -4.01
N PHE A 14 18.62 7.70 -3.21
CA PHE A 14 18.82 6.90 -1.99
C PHE A 14 17.74 7.13 -0.94
N ILE A 15 17.25 8.36 -0.79
CA ILE A 15 16.15 8.67 0.11
C ILE A 15 14.86 7.97 -0.33
N ILE A 16 14.54 7.98 -1.61
CA ILE A 16 13.38 7.27 -2.15
C ILE A 16 13.50 5.76 -1.92
N ILE A 17 14.64 5.16 -2.25
CA ILE A 17 14.86 3.72 -2.03
C ILE A 17 14.74 3.36 -0.54
N LEU A 18 15.32 4.18 0.34
CA LEU A 18 15.20 4.00 1.79
C LEU A 18 13.74 4.12 2.24
N ALA A 19 13.02 5.16 1.80
CA ALA A 19 11.62 5.39 2.13
C ALA A 19 10.72 4.26 1.61
N LEU A 20 10.92 3.79 0.38
CA LEU A 20 10.22 2.64 -0.18
C LEU A 20 10.49 1.37 0.63
N SER A 21 11.76 1.11 0.95
CA SER A 21 12.15 -0.07 1.73
C SER A 21 11.51 -0.07 3.12
N ILE A 22 11.54 1.06 3.82
CA ILE A 22 10.91 1.21 5.15
C ILE A 22 9.40 1.11 5.03
N SER A 23 8.82 1.75 4.02
CA SER A 23 7.37 1.74 3.78
C SER A 23 6.84 0.34 3.54
N LEU A 24 7.52 -0.43 2.68
CA LEU A 24 7.16 -1.81 2.40
C LEU A 24 7.39 -2.72 3.61
N LEU A 25 8.50 -2.53 4.32
CA LEU A 25 8.78 -3.30 5.52
C LEU A 25 7.70 -3.09 6.58
N LEU A 26 7.42 -1.84 6.93
CA LEU A 26 6.37 -1.50 7.89
C LEU A 26 4.99 -1.89 7.38
N GLY A 27 4.67 -1.50 6.14
CA GLY A 27 3.37 -1.72 5.53
C GLY A 27 3.02 -3.20 5.41
N LEU A 28 3.92 -4.05 4.93
CA LEU A 28 3.66 -5.48 4.76
C LEU A 28 3.73 -6.25 6.08
N VAL A 29 4.75 -5.95 6.93
CA VAL A 29 4.93 -6.69 8.19
C VAL A 29 3.80 -6.41 9.16
N LEU A 30 3.44 -5.13 9.36
CA LEU A 30 2.35 -4.77 10.27
C LEU A 30 0.99 -5.21 9.75
N HIS A 31 0.76 -5.11 8.44
CA HIS A 31 -0.44 -5.60 7.79
C HIS A 31 -0.69 -7.09 8.10
N GLU A 32 0.29 -7.94 7.81
CA GLU A 32 0.21 -9.38 8.07
C GLU A 32 0.16 -9.71 9.58
N LEU A 33 0.96 -9.01 10.38
CA LEU A 33 0.96 -9.20 11.83
C LEU A 33 -0.41 -8.91 12.44
N VAL A 34 -1.05 -7.82 12.01
CA VAL A 34 -2.36 -7.40 12.55
C VAL A 34 -3.47 -8.37 12.12
N HIS A 35 -3.45 -8.90 10.90
CA HIS A 35 -4.35 -10.01 10.52
C HIS A 35 -4.23 -11.18 11.49
N GLY A 36 -3.02 -11.68 11.72
CA GLY A 36 -2.79 -12.79 12.66
C GLY A 36 -3.16 -12.43 14.10
N TYR A 37 -2.92 -11.21 14.54
CA TYR A 37 -3.27 -10.77 15.88
C TYR A 37 -4.79 -10.72 16.10
N ILE A 38 -5.54 -10.14 15.16
CA ILE A 38 -7.01 -10.09 15.23
C ILE A 38 -7.60 -11.49 15.12
N ALA A 39 -7.11 -12.36 14.23
CA ALA A 39 -7.52 -13.74 14.14
C ALA A 39 -7.34 -14.48 15.49
N ASN A 40 -6.17 -14.31 16.13
CA ASN A 40 -5.90 -14.90 17.44
C ASN A 40 -6.83 -14.36 18.54
N LYS A 41 -7.19 -13.08 18.50
CA LYS A 41 -8.15 -12.47 19.41
C LYS A 41 -9.58 -13.01 19.23
N LEU A 42 -9.95 -13.36 18.00
CA LEU A 42 -11.24 -13.95 17.64
C LEU A 42 -11.30 -15.48 17.83
N GLY A 43 -10.22 -16.07 18.36
CA GLY A 43 -10.18 -17.50 18.74
C GLY A 43 -9.34 -18.39 17.83
N ASP A 44 -8.76 -17.88 16.74
CA ASP A 44 -7.89 -18.66 15.86
C ASP A 44 -6.42 -18.62 16.29
N PRO A 45 -5.85 -19.69 16.87
CA PRO A 45 -4.47 -19.74 17.31
C PRO A 45 -3.47 -20.04 16.18
N THR A 46 -3.94 -20.23 14.95
CA THR A 46 -3.12 -20.73 13.82
C THR A 46 -1.89 -19.89 13.58
N ALA A 47 -2.06 -18.56 13.46
CA ALA A 47 -0.95 -17.63 13.25
C ALA A 47 0.07 -17.67 14.39
N LYS A 48 -0.41 -17.78 15.64
CA LYS A 48 0.45 -17.87 16.83
C LYS A 48 1.27 -19.16 16.83
N HIS A 49 0.66 -20.31 16.58
CA HIS A 49 1.33 -21.62 16.56
C HIS A 49 2.37 -21.71 15.43
N ASN A 50 2.15 -20.99 14.33
CA ASN A 50 3.11 -20.91 13.21
C ASN A 50 4.20 -19.83 13.40
N GLY A 51 4.30 -19.22 14.60
CA GLY A 51 5.32 -18.19 14.88
C GLY A 51 5.17 -16.91 14.06
N ARG A 52 3.94 -16.62 13.55
CA ARG A 52 3.66 -15.49 12.68
C ARG A 52 3.28 -14.21 13.44
N LEU A 53 3.05 -14.28 14.76
CA LEU A 53 2.81 -13.11 15.61
C LEU A 53 4.14 -12.51 16.08
N THR A 54 4.92 -11.97 15.15
CA THR A 54 6.26 -11.43 15.38
C THR A 54 6.49 -10.21 14.50
N PHE A 55 7.32 -9.26 14.97
CA PHE A 55 7.82 -8.14 14.17
C PHE A 55 9.02 -8.52 13.28
N ASN A 56 9.47 -9.77 13.31
CA ASN A 56 10.55 -10.21 12.44
C ASN A 56 10.09 -10.19 10.96
N PRO A 57 10.64 -9.31 10.12
CA PRO A 57 10.21 -9.19 8.72
C PRO A 57 10.41 -10.49 7.93
N LEU A 58 11.41 -11.29 8.25
CA LEU A 58 11.66 -12.57 7.57
C LEU A 58 10.51 -13.57 7.72
N ALA A 59 9.68 -13.42 8.75
CA ALA A 59 8.48 -14.23 8.91
C ALA A 59 7.36 -13.87 7.92
N HIS A 60 7.34 -12.63 7.41
CA HIS A 60 6.27 -12.05 6.61
C HIS A 60 6.63 -11.79 5.15
N LEU A 61 7.93 -11.71 4.84
CA LEU A 61 8.38 -11.46 3.49
C LEU A 61 8.45 -12.77 2.68
N ASP A 62 7.93 -12.74 1.48
CA ASP A 62 8.19 -13.72 0.44
C ASP A 62 9.40 -13.26 -0.39
N PRO A 63 10.50 -14.02 -0.48
CA PRO A 63 11.70 -13.56 -1.18
C PRO A 63 11.47 -13.18 -2.64
N PHE A 64 10.62 -13.93 -3.34
CA PHE A 64 10.30 -13.67 -4.74
C PHE A 64 9.30 -12.50 -4.86
N GLY A 65 8.17 -12.56 -4.15
CA GLY A 65 7.16 -11.51 -4.18
C GLY A 65 7.70 -10.15 -3.74
N SER A 66 8.52 -10.13 -2.67
CA SER A 66 9.12 -8.88 -2.18
C SER A 66 10.16 -8.31 -3.14
N SER A 67 10.94 -9.15 -3.83
CA SER A 67 11.91 -8.68 -4.82
C SER A 67 11.23 -8.05 -6.04
N LEU A 68 10.11 -8.60 -6.50
CA LEU A 68 9.36 -8.07 -7.65
C LEU A 68 8.89 -6.63 -7.45
N ILE A 69 8.64 -6.20 -6.20
CA ILE A 69 8.24 -4.82 -5.90
C ILE A 69 9.28 -3.82 -6.42
N PHE A 70 10.56 -4.12 -6.30
CA PHE A 70 11.63 -3.23 -6.74
C PHE A 70 11.81 -3.21 -8.26
N PHE A 71 11.51 -4.32 -8.95
CA PHE A 71 11.71 -4.43 -10.40
C PHE A 71 10.47 -4.06 -11.21
N VAL A 72 9.31 -4.46 -10.72
CA VAL A 72 8.03 -4.35 -11.46
C VAL A 72 7.08 -3.34 -10.81
N GLY A 73 7.36 -2.94 -9.55
CA GLY A 73 6.48 -2.07 -8.77
C GLY A 73 5.26 -2.81 -8.19
N PHE A 74 5.22 -4.14 -8.32
CA PHE A 74 4.19 -5.01 -7.77
C PHE A 74 4.82 -6.24 -7.13
N GLY A 75 4.23 -6.72 -6.05
CA GLY A 75 4.67 -7.94 -5.37
C GLY A 75 3.73 -8.29 -4.22
N TRP A 76 4.10 -9.27 -3.44
CA TRP A 76 3.29 -9.76 -2.32
C TRP A 76 4.14 -10.15 -1.12
N ALA A 77 3.52 -10.12 0.05
CA ALA A 77 4.03 -10.68 1.29
C ALA A 77 3.68 -12.17 1.38
N LYS A 78 4.29 -12.87 2.30
CA LYS A 78 3.90 -14.22 2.68
C LYS A 78 2.65 -14.14 3.57
N PRO A 79 1.45 -14.59 3.12
CA PRO A 79 0.23 -14.41 3.86
C PRO A 79 0.26 -15.09 5.23
N VAL A 80 -0.34 -14.49 6.24
CA VAL A 80 -0.54 -15.11 7.54
C VAL A 80 -1.65 -16.15 7.44
N PRO A 81 -1.41 -17.39 7.91
CA PRO A 81 -2.45 -18.42 7.88
C PRO A 81 -3.56 -18.10 8.90
N VAL A 82 -4.79 -18.11 8.43
CA VAL A 82 -6.01 -17.93 9.23
C VAL A 82 -6.95 -19.09 8.95
N ASN A 83 -7.48 -19.71 10.00
CA ASN A 83 -8.42 -20.82 9.88
C ASN A 83 -9.82 -20.41 10.37
N PRO A 84 -10.77 -20.17 9.45
CA PRO A 84 -12.12 -19.72 9.79
C PRO A 84 -12.91 -20.67 10.70
N ASN A 85 -12.52 -21.94 10.80
CA ASN A 85 -13.21 -22.93 11.63
C ASN A 85 -13.10 -22.65 13.14
N TYR A 86 -12.17 -21.81 13.56
CA TYR A 86 -12.05 -21.36 14.96
C TYR A 86 -12.95 -20.17 15.30
N PHE A 87 -13.55 -19.53 14.33
CA PHE A 87 -14.36 -18.35 14.55
C PHE A 87 -15.80 -18.67 14.95
N ALA A 88 -16.38 -17.85 15.82
CA ALA A 88 -17.78 -17.96 16.20
C ALA A 88 -18.71 -17.64 15.01
N ASN A 89 -18.34 -16.65 14.19
CA ASN A 89 -19.04 -16.26 12.97
C ASN A 89 -18.04 -16.18 11.80
N PRO A 90 -17.73 -17.32 11.13
CA PRO A 90 -16.62 -17.41 10.17
C PRO A 90 -16.57 -16.30 9.12
N ILE A 91 -17.71 -15.91 8.54
CA ILE A 91 -17.77 -14.88 7.49
C ILE A 91 -17.51 -13.49 8.09
N LYS A 92 -18.18 -13.14 9.18
CA LYS A 92 -18.04 -11.81 9.80
C LYS A 92 -16.67 -11.63 10.46
N ASP A 93 -16.22 -12.66 11.17
CA ASP A 93 -14.94 -12.60 11.88
C ASP A 93 -13.77 -12.55 10.87
N MET A 94 -13.88 -13.30 9.75
CA MET A 94 -12.93 -13.20 8.64
C MET A 94 -12.91 -11.79 8.01
N ALA A 95 -14.07 -11.13 7.89
CA ALA A 95 -14.12 -9.75 7.39
C ALA A 95 -13.44 -8.76 8.35
N LEU A 96 -13.58 -8.95 9.66
CA LEU A 96 -12.87 -8.15 10.67
C LEU A 96 -11.36 -8.37 10.59
N VAL A 97 -10.94 -9.62 10.47
CA VAL A 97 -9.53 -9.96 10.24
C VAL A 97 -9.01 -9.26 8.98
N ALA A 98 -9.73 -9.39 7.87
CA ALA A 98 -9.33 -8.80 6.59
C ALA A 98 -9.27 -7.27 6.62
N LEU A 99 -10.20 -6.60 7.30
CA LEU A 99 -10.19 -5.15 7.43
C LEU A 99 -9.00 -4.62 8.24
N ALA A 100 -8.49 -5.42 9.18
CA ALA A 100 -7.44 -4.99 10.10
C ALA A 100 -6.10 -4.68 9.41
N GLY A 101 -5.74 -5.41 8.35
CA GLY A 101 -4.54 -5.16 7.55
C GLY A 101 -4.55 -3.77 6.90
N PRO A 102 -5.53 -3.46 6.03
CA PRO A 102 -5.67 -2.13 5.43
C PRO A 102 -5.74 -1.00 6.45
N LEU A 103 -6.43 -1.20 7.58
CA LEU A 103 -6.47 -0.21 8.67
C LEU A 103 -5.09 0.03 9.29
N SER A 104 -4.26 -0.99 9.43
CA SER A 104 -2.90 -0.82 9.94
C SER A 104 -2.05 0.07 9.01
N ASN A 105 -2.18 -0.10 7.71
CA ASN A 105 -1.51 0.74 6.72
C ASN A 105 -2.01 2.19 6.78
N LEU A 106 -3.31 2.39 6.97
CA LEU A 106 -3.89 3.72 7.13
C LEU A 106 -3.36 4.42 8.39
N ILE A 107 -3.19 3.68 9.49
CA ILE A 107 -2.58 4.20 10.73
C ILE A 107 -1.12 4.60 10.50
N ILE A 108 -0.34 3.79 9.76
CA ILE A 108 1.04 4.15 9.39
C ILE A 108 1.03 5.45 8.58
N ALA A 109 0.19 5.55 7.54
CA ALA A 109 0.06 6.76 6.74
C ALA A 109 -0.28 7.98 7.61
N PHE A 110 -1.21 7.85 8.55
CA PHE A 110 -1.58 8.91 9.48
C PHE A 110 -0.39 9.36 10.35
N ILE A 111 0.33 8.43 10.98
CA ILE A 111 1.48 8.76 11.84
C ILE A 111 2.55 9.51 11.05
N PHE A 112 2.87 9.06 9.84
CA PHE A 112 3.89 9.69 9.00
C PHE A 112 3.41 10.98 8.32
N SER A 113 2.09 11.29 8.32
CA SER A 113 1.54 12.55 7.83
C SER A 113 1.53 13.67 8.89
N ILE A 114 1.75 13.37 10.16
CA ILE A 114 1.73 14.36 11.26
C ILE A 114 2.62 15.60 10.97
N PRO A 115 3.87 15.46 10.45
CA PRO A 115 4.67 16.64 10.12
C PRO A 115 4.06 17.56 9.06
N PHE A 116 3.22 17.00 8.17
CA PHE A 116 2.51 17.76 7.14
C PHE A 116 1.34 18.54 7.77
N PHE A 117 0.55 17.89 8.63
CA PHE A 117 -0.52 18.57 9.37
C PHE A 117 -0.02 19.70 10.26
N LEU A 118 1.19 19.58 10.79
CA LEU A 118 1.83 20.60 11.60
C LEU A 118 2.51 21.71 10.77
N GLY A 119 2.48 21.63 9.42
CA GLY A 119 3.13 22.58 8.54
C GLY A 119 4.67 22.57 8.62
N LEU A 120 5.26 21.53 9.20
CA LEU A 120 6.73 21.40 9.37
C LEU A 120 7.43 20.97 8.09
N LEU A 121 6.74 20.18 7.26
CA LEU A 121 7.26 19.62 6.02
C LEU A 121 6.25 19.80 4.88
N VAL A 122 6.77 19.94 3.66
CA VAL A 122 5.97 19.89 2.43
C VAL A 122 6.02 18.47 1.90
N PRO A 123 4.87 17.80 1.74
CA PRO A 123 4.83 16.43 1.26
C PRO A 123 5.24 16.33 -0.20
N THR A 124 6.01 15.31 -0.53
CA THR A 124 6.41 14.96 -1.90
C THR A 124 6.48 13.46 -2.00
N HIS A 125 6.18 12.88 -3.16
CA HIS A 125 6.28 11.42 -3.34
C HIS A 125 6.85 11.06 -4.72
N PRO A 126 7.54 9.89 -4.85
CA PRO A 126 8.30 9.55 -6.05
C PRO A 126 7.49 8.93 -7.19
N LEU A 127 6.24 8.53 -6.93
CA LEU A 127 5.38 7.90 -7.93
C LEU A 127 4.55 8.95 -8.67
N VAL A 128 5.23 9.97 -9.14
CA VAL A 128 4.71 11.03 -10.02
C VAL A 128 5.00 10.62 -11.46
N PRO A 129 4.18 11.02 -12.44
CA PRO A 129 4.48 10.77 -13.85
C PRO A 129 5.91 11.17 -14.23
N PRO A 130 6.52 10.51 -15.24
CA PRO A 130 7.91 10.72 -15.64
C PRO A 130 8.30 12.18 -15.85
N ASP A 131 7.34 13.02 -16.26
CA ASP A 131 7.50 14.45 -16.53
C ASP A 131 7.84 15.26 -15.26
N TYR A 132 7.63 14.68 -14.07
CA TYR A 132 7.92 15.33 -12.78
C TYR A 132 9.26 14.90 -12.15
N ALA A 133 10.06 14.08 -12.83
CA ALA A 133 11.37 13.69 -12.31
C ALA A 133 12.27 14.92 -12.10
N ASP A 134 12.18 15.93 -12.98
CA ASP A 134 12.92 17.19 -12.86
C ASP A 134 12.46 18.01 -11.66
N ILE A 135 11.17 17.94 -11.30
CA ILE A 135 10.60 18.58 -10.12
C ILE A 135 11.16 17.95 -8.85
N ILE A 136 11.21 16.62 -8.77
CA ILE A 136 11.79 15.91 -7.62
C ILE A 136 13.28 16.26 -7.49
N ILE A 137 14.00 16.35 -8.60
CA ILE A 137 15.42 16.73 -8.63
C ILE A 137 15.60 18.18 -8.15
N ALA A 138 14.81 19.12 -8.64
CA ALA A 138 14.85 20.52 -8.22
C ALA A 138 14.52 20.64 -6.73
N PHE A 139 13.46 19.98 -6.27
CA PHE A 139 13.02 20.00 -4.88
C PHE A 139 14.07 19.39 -3.94
N SER A 140 14.72 18.29 -4.32
CA SER A 140 15.74 17.63 -3.50
C SER A 140 17.02 18.45 -3.32
N LYS A 141 17.29 19.42 -4.19
CA LYS A 141 18.46 20.30 -4.10
C LYS A 141 18.27 21.47 -3.13
N LEU A 142 17.04 21.74 -2.68
CA LEU A 142 16.71 22.98 -2.00
C LEU A 142 16.96 22.96 -0.49
N SER A 143 16.64 21.86 0.23
CA SER A 143 16.84 21.79 1.69
C SER A 143 16.70 20.38 2.27
N ILE A 144 17.19 20.20 3.52
CA ILE A 144 16.97 18.98 4.30
C ILE A 144 15.47 18.76 4.55
N ALA A 145 14.69 19.81 4.77
CA ALA A 145 13.24 19.72 4.96
C ALA A 145 12.55 19.11 3.74
N ASN A 146 12.98 19.43 2.52
CA ASN A 146 12.45 18.85 1.29
C ASN A 146 12.78 17.35 1.16
N LEU A 147 13.98 16.95 1.55
CA LEU A 147 14.38 15.55 1.58
C LEU A 147 13.57 14.74 2.60
N LEU A 148 13.30 15.32 3.77
CA LEU A 148 12.40 14.75 4.77
C LEU A 148 10.95 14.71 4.26
N GLY A 149 10.49 15.74 3.58
CA GLY A 149 9.18 15.78 2.91
C GLY A 149 9.02 14.64 1.90
N LEU A 150 10.05 14.40 1.09
CA LEU A 150 10.10 13.28 0.15
C LEU A 150 10.10 11.92 0.86
N PHE A 151 10.85 11.77 1.94
CA PHE A 151 10.90 10.55 2.72
C PHE A 151 9.55 10.21 3.36
N PHE A 152 8.99 11.14 4.13
CA PHE A 152 7.70 10.96 4.82
C PHE A 152 6.55 10.84 3.82
N GLY A 153 6.53 11.68 2.78
CA GLY A 153 5.51 11.64 1.73
C GLY A 153 5.49 10.31 0.96
N THR A 154 6.66 9.73 0.72
CA THR A 154 6.76 8.40 0.10
C THR A 154 6.12 7.33 0.99
N ILE A 155 6.38 7.35 2.31
CA ILE A 155 5.79 6.39 3.25
C ILE A 155 4.27 6.54 3.30
N VAL A 156 3.76 7.76 3.39
CA VAL A 156 2.32 8.06 3.36
C VAL A 156 1.70 7.53 2.07
N PHE A 157 2.27 7.90 0.92
CA PHE A 157 1.76 7.49 -0.39
C PHE A 157 1.68 5.98 -0.56
N VAL A 158 2.74 5.25 -0.21
CA VAL A 158 2.79 3.78 -0.36
C VAL A 158 1.76 3.12 0.55
N ASN A 159 1.65 3.54 1.82
CA ASN A 159 0.70 2.92 2.75
C ASN A 159 -0.75 3.23 2.40
N ILE A 160 -1.07 4.43 1.90
CA ILE A 160 -2.39 4.73 1.33
C ILE A 160 -2.67 3.84 0.12
N THR A 161 -1.71 3.70 -0.78
CA THR A 161 -1.86 2.84 -1.97
C THR A 161 -2.10 1.38 -1.58
N LEU A 162 -1.35 0.86 -0.60
CA LEU A 162 -1.56 -0.49 -0.05
C LEU A 162 -2.94 -0.66 0.57
N THR A 163 -3.43 0.36 1.31
CA THR A 163 -4.78 0.38 1.88
C THR A 163 -5.84 0.27 0.80
N VAL A 164 -5.80 1.17 -0.18
CA VAL A 164 -6.80 1.22 -1.26
C VAL A 164 -6.75 -0.04 -2.12
N PHE A 165 -5.53 -0.50 -2.46
CA PHE A 165 -5.33 -1.73 -3.23
C PHE A 165 -5.94 -2.93 -2.52
N ASN A 166 -5.63 -3.14 -1.23
CA ASN A 166 -6.15 -4.28 -0.50
C ASN A 166 -7.66 -4.20 -0.22
N LEU A 167 -8.27 -3.01 -0.27
CA LEU A 167 -9.72 -2.85 -0.14
C LEU A 167 -10.49 -3.06 -1.45
N ILE A 168 -9.82 -3.32 -2.58
CA ILE A 168 -10.49 -3.70 -3.83
C ILE A 168 -11.26 -5.01 -3.61
N PRO A 169 -12.54 -5.09 -4.01
CA PRO A 169 -13.38 -6.26 -3.78
C PRO A 169 -13.12 -7.41 -4.77
N ILE A 170 -11.86 -7.75 -4.97
CA ILE A 170 -11.42 -8.82 -5.89
C ILE A 170 -10.56 -9.81 -5.09
N PRO A 171 -10.86 -11.14 -5.11
CA PRO A 171 -9.97 -12.11 -4.49
C PRO A 171 -8.59 -12.11 -5.16
N PRO A 172 -7.51 -12.33 -4.45
CA PRO A 172 -7.40 -12.72 -3.04
C PRO A 172 -7.28 -11.54 -2.05
N LEU A 173 -7.58 -10.31 -2.48
CA LEU A 173 -7.44 -9.09 -1.67
C LEU A 173 -8.42 -9.06 -0.49
N ASP A 174 -8.06 -8.33 0.55
CA ASP A 174 -8.85 -8.24 1.80
C ASP A 174 -10.25 -7.66 1.59
N GLY A 175 -10.38 -6.69 0.69
CA GLY A 175 -11.66 -6.05 0.34
C GLY A 175 -12.72 -7.05 -0.09
N PHE A 176 -12.33 -8.15 -0.73
CA PHE A 176 -13.27 -9.21 -1.06
C PHE A 176 -13.86 -9.86 0.20
N LYS A 177 -13.03 -10.22 1.17
CA LYS A 177 -13.47 -10.81 2.45
C LYS A 177 -14.29 -9.81 3.26
N VAL A 178 -13.92 -8.53 3.23
CA VAL A 178 -14.69 -7.45 3.87
C VAL A 178 -16.10 -7.39 3.28
N ILE A 179 -16.25 -7.38 1.95
CA ILE A 179 -17.56 -7.37 1.30
C ILE A 179 -18.38 -8.61 1.64
N LEU A 180 -17.76 -9.79 1.65
CA LEU A 180 -18.45 -11.01 2.05
C LEU A 180 -19.07 -10.90 3.46
N GLY A 181 -18.41 -10.20 4.39
CA GLY A 181 -18.91 -9.97 5.75
C GLY A 181 -20.06 -8.95 5.84
N LEU A 182 -20.23 -8.10 4.84
CA LEU A 182 -21.26 -7.05 4.81
C LEU A 182 -22.56 -7.47 4.12
N ILE A 183 -22.53 -8.53 3.29
CA ILE A 183 -23.67 -9.02 2.54
C ILE A 183 -24.36 -10.19 3.23
N PRO A 184 -25.62 -10.54 2.87
CA PRO A 184 -26.30 -11.72 3.40
C PRO A 184 -25.49 -13.00 3.20
N ALA A 185 -25.52 -13.87 4.19
CA ALA A 185 -24.69 -15.11 4.24
C ALA A 185 -24.87 -16.01 3.00
N GLU A 186 -26.10 -16.11 2.48
CA GLU A 186 -26.37 -16.92 1.29
C GLU A 186 -25.61 -16.38 0.05
N LEU A 187 -25.60 -15.07 -0.13
CA LEU A 187 -24.90 -14.39 -1.23
C LEU A 187 -23.38 -14.48 -1.01
N ALA A 188 -22.91 -14.29 0.23
CA ALA A 188 -21.51 -14.42 0.58
C ALA A 188 -20.99 -15.83 0.26
N TYR A 189 -21.76 -16.87 0.58
CA TYR A 189 -21.39 -18.25 0.26
C TYR A 189 -21.33 -18.51 -1.26
N ARG A 190 -22.25 -17.94 -2.03
CA ARG A 190 -22.20 -18.04 -3.50
C ARG A 190 -20.98 -17.34 -4.08
N LEU A 191 -20.67 -16.13 -3.60
CA LEU A 191 -19.54 -15.34 -4.09
C LEU A 191 -18.19 -15.92 -3.64
N SER A 192 -18.09 -16.56 -2.47
CA SER A 192 -16.84 -17.18 -2.01
C SER A 192 -16.28 -18.22 -2.99
N ASN A 193 -17.15 -18.87 -3.79
CA ASN A 193 -16.73 -19.76 -4.87
C ASN A 193 -15.90 -19.07 -5.97
N MET A 194 -15.93 -17.74 -6.04
CA MET A 194 -15.12 -16.97 -7.01
C MET A 194 -13.66 -16.83 -6.57
N GLU A 195 -13.33 -17.12 -5.30
CA GLU A 195 -11.94 -17.01 -4.80
C GLU A 195 -10.94 -17.79 -5.66
N LYS A 196 -11.33 -18.95 -6.17
CA LYS A 196 -10.50 -19.79 -7.04
C LYS A 196 -10.06 -19.08 -8.35
N TRP A 197 -10.82 -18.11 -8.82
CA TRP A 197 -10.53 -17.36 -10.05
C TRP A 197 -9.85 -16.02 -9.77
N GLY A 198 -9.91 -15.55 -8.52
CA GLY A 198 -9.49 -14.20 -8.14
C GLY A 198 -8.02 -13.93 -8.40
N THR A 199 -7.14 -14.88 -8.05
CA THR A 199 -5.70 -14.73 -8.32
C THR A 199 -5.40 -14.58 -9.81
N GLY A 200 -6.05 -15.38 -10.66
CA GLY A 200 -5.88 -15.26 -12.11
C GLY A 200 -6.39 -13.93 -12.66
N LEU A 201 -7.55 -13.46 -12.16
CA LEU A 201 -8.09 -12.16 -12.52
C LEU A 201 -7.16 -11.03 -12.07
N LEU A 202 -6.65 -11.07 -10.83
CA LEU A 202 -5.74 -10.06 -10.31
C LEU A 202 -4.45 -9.99 -11.13
N ILE A 203 -3.84 -11.15 -11.45
CA ILE A 203 -2.65 -11.21 -12.31
C ILE A 203 -2.94 -10.60 -13.67
N LEU A 204 -4.08 -10.94 -14.30
CA LEU A 204 -4.49 -10.35 -15.57
C LEU A 204 -4.56 -8.83 -15.49
N LEU A 205 -5.22 -8.28 -14.45
CA LEU A 205 -5.39 -6.84 -14.27
C LEU A 205 -4.06 -6.12 -14.00
N VAL A 206 -3.10 -6.77 -13.33
CA VAL A 206 -1.75 -6.24 -13.09
C VAL A 206 -0.90 -6.26 -14.37
N VAL A 207 -1.03 -7.32 -15.19
CA VAL A 207 -0.21 -7.50 -16.40
C VAL A 207 -0.76 -6.69 -17.58
N LEU A 208 -2.06 -6.41 -17.60
CA LEU A 208 -2.73 -5.73 -18.72
C LEU A 208 -2.10 -4.39 -19.14
N PRO A 209 -1.69 -3.50 -18.20
CA PRO A 209 -0.95 -2.28 -18.56
C PRO A 209 0.35 -2.54 -19.32
N PHE A 210 1.08 -3.59 -18.97
CA PHE A 210 2.34 -3.94 -19.64
C PHE A 210 2.11 -4.44 -21.07
N ILE A 211 1.07 -5.26 -21.29
CA ILE A 211 0.70 -5.76 -22.62
C ILE A 211 0.16 -4.64 -23.51
N THR A 212 -0.58 -3.70 -22.94
CA THR A 212 -1.23 -2.61 -23.69
C THR A 212 -0.39 -1.33 -23.74
N SER A 213 0.89 -1.38 -23.36
CA SER A 213 1.76 -0.20 -23.27
C SER A 213 1.14 0.96 -22.47
N GLY A 214 0.42 0.62 -21.39
CA GLY A 214 -0.24 1.58 -20.51
C GLY A 214 -1.61 2.06 -20.96
N LEU A 215 -2.10 1.67 -22.15
CA LEU A 215 -3.40 2.13 -22.68
C LEU A 215 -4.59 1.65 -21.82
N VAL A 216 -4.48 0.46 -21.21
CA VAL A 216 -5.55 -0.13 -20.40
C VAL A 216 -5.00 -0.48 -19.03
N SER A 217 -5.41 0.26 -18.02
CA SER A 217 -4.90 0.15 -16.64
C SER A 217 -6.06 0.14 -15.62
N PRO A 218 -6.94 -0.90 -15.62
CA PRO A 218 -8.18 -0.89 -14.84
C PRO A 218 -7.96 -0.76 -13.34
N LEU A 219 -6.91 -1.40 -12.80
CA LEU A 219 -6.56 -1.30 -11.38
C LEU A 219 -6.23 0.14 -11.00
N TRP A 220 -5.41 0.83 -11.81
CA TRP A 220 -5.02 2.21 -11.54
C TRP A 220 -6.20 3.17 -11.70
N TRP A 221 -7.08 2.96 -12.67
CA TRP A 221 -8.31 3.74 -12.83
C TRP A 221 -9.23 3.62 -11.61
N PHE A 222 -9.23 2.45 -10.96
CA PHE A 222 -9.98 2.25 -9.73
C PHE A 222 -9.25 2.82 -8.50
N ILE A 223 -7.95 2.56 -8.36
CA ILE A 223 -7.16 2.96 -7.19
C ILE A 223 -7.03 4.48 -7.11
N GLU A 224 -6.76 5.14 -8.22
CA GLU A 224 -6.35 6.53 -8.26
C GLU A 224 -7.35 7.51 -7.64
N PRO A 225 -8.66 7.47 -7.92
CA PRO A 225 -9.61 8.38 -7.29
C PRO A 225 -9.65 8.24 -5.77
N PHE A 226 -9.70 7.01 -5.26
CA PHE A 226 -9.74 6.75 -3.82
C PHE A 226 -8.43 7.13 -3.14
N ARG A 227 -7.30 6.76 -3.74
CA ARG A 227 -5.98 7.14 -3.25
C ARG A 227 -5.84 8.66 -3.15
N ASN A 228 -6.27 9.39 -4.15
CA ASN A 228 -6.16 10.86 -4.19
C ASN A 228 -6.98 11.50 -3.07
N ILE A 229 -8.19 11.00 -2.78
CA ILE A 229 -9.00 11.47 -1.64
C ILE A 229 -8.21 11.32 -0.32
N PHE A 230 -7.59 10.16 -0.09
CA PHE A 230 -6.79 9.95 1.12
C PHE A 230 -5.52 10.82 1.12
N ILE A 231 -4.84 10.99 -0.02
CA ILE A 231 -3.66 11.85 -0.11
C ILE A 231 -4.03 13.30 0.20
N GLU A 232 -5.11 13.82 -0.37
CA GLU A 232 -5.60 15.16 -0.07
C GLU A 232 -5.90 15.35 1.41
N PHE A 233 -6.49 14.34 2.04
CA PHE A 233 -6.76 14.38 3.48
C PHE A 233 -5.47 14.35 4.33
N PHE A 234 -4.49 13.49 3.99
CA PHE A 234 -3.30 13.27 4.82
C PHE A 234 -2.13 14.20 4.52
N ALA A 235 -2.07 14.73 3.32
CA ALA A 235 -0.92 15.49 2.84
C ALA A 235 -1.27 16.84 2.19
N GLY A 236 -2.56 17.21 2.18
CA GLY A 236 -3.04 18.43 1.56
C GLY A 236 -3.34 18.28 0.07
N SER A 237 -4.00 19.29 -0.50
CA SER A 237 -4.45 19.27 -1.91
C SER A 237 -3.28 19.13 -2.88
N ILE A 238 -3.42 18.20 -3.83
CA ILE A 238 -2.45 18.00 -4.92
C ILE A 238 -2.29 19.30 -5.76
N ASN A 239 -3.35 20.12 -5.84
CA ASN A 239 -3.31 21.39 -6.55
C ASN A 239 -2.44 22.44 -5.84
N ASP A 240 -2.37 22.39 -4.51
CA ASP A 240 -1.50 23.29 -3.74
C ASP A 240 -0.02 22.95 -3.97
N TRP A 241 0.28 21.69 -4.27
CA TRP A 241 1.65 21.27 -4.61
C TRP A 241 2.09 21.78 -5.98
N SER A 242 1.20 21.75 -6.98
CA SER A 242 1.49 22.28 -8.32
C SER A 242 1.70 23.80 -8.29
N PHE A 243 0.95 24.52 -7.44
CA PHE A 243 1.12 25.96 -7.24
C PHE A 243 2.46 26.28 -6.58
N MET A 244 2.80 25.61 -5.46
CA MET A 244 4.08 25.79 -4.77
C MET A 244 5.29 25.41 -5.65
N LEU A 245 5.18 24.35 -6.47
CA LEU A 245 6.22 23.97 -7.41
C LEU A 245 6.43 25.01 -8.50
N ASN A 246 5.37 25.63 -9.01
CA ASN A 246 5.46 26.71 -10.00
C ASN A 246 6.08 28.00 -9.43
N GLU A 247 5.94 28.25 -8.13
CA GLU A 247 6.63 29.38 -7.47
C GLU A 247 8.12 29.09 -7.19
N LEU A 248 8.48 27.82 -6.94
CA LEU A 248 9.87 27.43 -6.69
C LEU A 248 10.73 27.30 -7.96
N ILE A 249 10.10 27.18 -9.13
CA ILE A 249 10.78 27.08 -10.44
C ILE A 249 10.96 28.47 -11.10
N LYS A 250 10.27 29.51 -10.61
CA LYS A 250 10.48 30.91 -11.01
C LYS A 250 11.64 31.52 -10.24
#